data_250db3073dc49f5fd78629d699bffd49
#
_entry.id   250db3073dc49f5fd78629d699bffd49
#
_cell.length_a   1.000
_cell.length_b   1.000
_cell.length_c   1.000
_cell.angle_alpha   90.00
_cell.angle_beta   90.00
_cell.angle_gamma   90.00
#
_symmetry.space_group_name_H-M   'P 1'
#
loop_
_entity.id
_entity.type
_entity.pdbx_description
1 polymer ?
#
loop_
_entity_poly.entity_id
_entity_poly.type
_entity_poly.pdbx_seq_one_letter_code
_entity_poly.pdbx_strand_id
1 'polypeptide(L)'
;MITVAVHNKDGKEIESLKIDEAVLGGYVRHALLKQAIVMYHANKRQGTATTKSRGMIEGSTRKIYKQKGTGNARAGTVRTNIRRGGGVAFAKDIRDFRQGMPKKQRKLATNSAILAKLQKGNVVIIDQLTFEKPRTKDFVAVLGNLKIDRSCLVTVNQADENLYKSARNISRVSVINVNDLNAGDICNIQKMLFTKDALLAMIEGRKNQKKESVG
;
A
#
# COMPACT_ATOMS: atom_id res chain seq x y z
N MET A 1 9.94 -10.10 24.05
CA MET A 1 11.15 -9.73 23.27
C MET A 1 11.29 -10.68 22.10
N ILE A 2 11.50 -10.18 20.89
CA ILE A 2 11.68 -10.97 19.67
C ILE A 2 13.15 -10.88 19.26
N THR A 3 13.79 -12.02 19.01
CA THR A 3 15.16 -12.08 18.51
C THR A 3 15.12 -12.29 17.00
N VAL A 4 15.84 -11.46 16.24
CA VAL A 4 15.95 -11.55 14.78
C VAL A 4 17.43 -11.60 14.39
N ALA A 5 17.78 -12.56 13.53
CA ALA A 5 19.15 -12.73 13.05
C ALA A 5 19.50 -11.64 12.01
N VAL A 6 20.72 -11.15 12.05
CA VAL A 6 21.31 -10.24 11.07
C VAL A 6 22.19 -11.04 10.12
N HIS A 7 21.96 -10.92 8.83
CA HIS A 7 22.66 -11.64 7.79
C HIS A 7 23.61 -10.73 6.99
N ASN A 8 24.63 -11.31 6.38
CA ASN A 8 25.42 -10.66 5.34
C ASN A 8 24.76 -10.87 3.94
N LYS A 9 25.39 -10.34 2.90
CA LYS A 9 24.93 -10.52 1.50
C LYS A 9 24.95 -11.99 1.04
N ASP A 10 25.73 -12.84 1.68
CA ASP A 10 25.84 -14.27 1.38
C ASP A 10 24.80 -15.12 2.14
N GLY A 11 23.97 -14.49 2.99
CA GLY A 11 22.96 -15.19 3.77
C GLY A 11 23.47 -15.83 5.08
N LYS A 12 24.74 -15.58 5.46
CA LYS A 12 25.30 -16.08 6.73
C LYS A 12 24.89 -15.16 7.88
N GLU A 13 24.53 -15.74 9.00
CA GLU A 13 24.22 -15.01 10.23
C GLU A 13 25.51 -14.45 10.86
N ILE A 14 25.50 -13.16 11.20
CA ILE A 14 26.61 -12.47 11.84
C ILE A 14 26.29 -12.20 13.31
N GLU A 15 25.08 -11.72 13.57
CA GLU A 15 24.65 -11.19 14.87
C GLU A 15 23.15 -11.44 15.07
N SER A 16 22.67 -11.34 16.29
CA SER A 16 21.24 -11.36 16.59
C SER A 16 20.81 -10.11 17.35
N LEU A 17 19.76 -9.44 16.87
CA LEU A 17 19.20 -8.25 17.50
C LEU A 17 17.95 -8.61 18.30
N LYS A 18 17.86 -8.09 19.53
CA LYS A 18 16.70 -8.23 20.40
C LYS A 18 15.83 -6.99 20.30
N ILE A 19 14.58 -7.17 19.91
CA ILE A 19 13.59 -6.09 19.74
C ILE A 19 12.55 -6.21 20.84
N ASP A 20 12.33 -5.10 21.57
CA ASP A 20 11.27 -5.05 22.57
C ASP A 20 9.92 -4.76 21.91
N GLU A 21 8.96 -5.66 22.08
CA GLU A 21 7.59 -5.52 21.56
C GLU A 21 6.85 -4.32 22.13
N ALA A 22 7.20 -3.89 23.35
CA ALA A 22 6.59 -2.73 23.99
C ALA A 22 6.85 -1.41 23.22
N VAL A 23 7.96 -1.31 22.49
CA VAL A 23 8.28 -0.14 21.64
C VAL A 23 7.31 -0.04 20.46
N LEU A 24 6.83 -1.19 19.96
CA LEU A 24 5.87 -1.29 18.84
C LEU A 24 4.40 -1.35 19.32
N GLY A 25 4.16 -1.17 20.62
CA GLY A 25 2.83 -1.11 21.20
C GLY A 25 2.31 -2.40 21.80
N GLY A 26 3.16 -3.43 21.98
CA GLY A 26 2.95 -4.66 22.77
C GLY A 26 2.03 -5.71 22.11
N TYR A 27 1.02 -5.32 21.34
CA TYR A 27 0.10 -6.25 20.68
C TYR A 27 -0.36 -5.75 19.29
N VAL A 28 -0.78 -6.69 18.45
CA VAL A 28 -1.25 -6.42 17.09
C VAL A 28 -2.72 -6.02 17.09
N ARG A 29 -3.03 -4.83 16.59
CA ARG A 29 -4.40 -4.27 16.51
C ARG A 29 -5.03 -4.57 15.16
N HIS A 30 -5.60 -5.76 14.99
CA HIS A 30 -6.16 -6.21 13.70
C HIS A 30 -7.27 -5.32 13.16
N ALA A 31 -8.16 -4.81 14.00
CA ALA A 31 -9.24 -3.90 13.58
C ALA A 31 -8.69 -2.59 13.00
N LEU A 32 -7.66 -2.02 13.65
CA LEU A 32 -6.99 -0.81 13.17
C LEU A 32 -6.24 -1.06 11.86
N LEU A 33 -5.56 -2.20 11.73
CA LEU A 33 -4.89 -2.61 10.48
C LEU A 33 -5.88 -2.75 9.33
N LYS A 34 -7.05 -3.36 9.55
CA LYS A 34 -8.12 -3.43 8.55
C LYS A 34 -8.53 -2.04 8.05
N GLN A 35 -8.80 -1.11 8.97
CA GLN A 35 -9.17 0.26 8.61
C GLN A 35 -8.06 0.97 7.82
N ALA A 36 -6.80 0.83 8.25
CA ALA A 36 -5.66 1.42 7.55
C ALA A 36 -5.51 0.86 6.12
N ILE A 37 -5.62 -0.46 5.94
CA ILE A 37 -5.53 -1.09 4.61
C ILE A 37 -6.65 -0.59 3.70
N VAL A 38 -7.90 -0.54 4.19
CA VAL A 38 -9.05 -0.04 3.43
C VAL A 38 -8.81 1.41 3.00
N MET A 39 -8.34 2.27 3.92
CA MET A 39 -7.97 3.66 3.61
C MET A 39 -6.91 3.74 2.52
N TYR A 40 -5.78 3.00 2.63
CA TYR A 40 -4.72 3.04 1.63
C TYR A 40 -5.18 2.53 0.27
N HIS A 41 -6.02 1.47 0.22
CA HIS A 41 -6.62 0.99 -1.02
C HIS A 41 -7.57 2.00 -1.63
N ALA A 42 -8.42 2.63 -0.83
CA ALA A 42 -9.34 3.67 -1.30
C ALA A 42 -8.58 4.87 -1.87
N ASN A 43 -7.50 5.31 -1.19
CA ASN A 43 -6.69 6.46 -1.61
C ASN A 43 -5.85 6.20 -2.88
N LYS A 44 -5.62 4.95 -3.25
CA LYS A 44 -4.98 4.58 -4.53
C LYS A 44 -5.94 4.65 -5.73
N ARG A 45 -7.27 4.72 -5.48
CA ARG A 45 -8.27 4.77 -6.55
C ARG A 45 -8.36 6.17 -7.14
N GLN A 46 -8.26 6.25 -8.45
CA GLN A 46 -8.33 7.52 -9.19
C GLN A 46 -9.76 8.08 -9.30
N GLY A 47 -10.78 7.21 -9.37
CA GLY A 47 -12.18 7.62 -9.35
C GLY A 47 -12.72 8.27 -10.63
N THR A 48 -12.06 8.10 -11.77
CA THR A 48 -12.38 8.75 -13.05
C THR A 48 -13.47 8.05 -13.86
N ALA A 49 -14.02 6.93 -13.37
CA ALA A 49 -15.06 6.20 -14.08
C ALA A 49 -16.35 7.02 -14.14
N THR A 50 -16.81 7.35 -15.34
CA THR A 50 -18.04 8.08 -15.61
C THR A 50 -18.85 7.43 -16.71
N THR A 51 -20.17 7.60 -16.65
CA THR A 51 -21.11 7.19 -17.71
C THR A 51 -22.10 8.31 -17.95
N LYS A 52 -22.60 8.44 -19.18
CA LYS A 52 -23.52 9.53 -19.54
C LYS A 52 -24.94 9.20 -19.05
N SER A 53 -25.49 10.09 -18.21
CA SER A 53 -26.91 10.08 -17.87
C SER A 53 -27.74 10.59 -19.04
N ARG A 54 -29.07 10.42 -18.99
CA ARG A 54 -29.96 10.93 -20.05
C ARG A 54 -29.88 12.43 -20.26
N GLY A 55 -29.42 13.20 -19.27
CA GLY A 55 -29.19 14.64 -19.38
C GLY A 55 -27.94 15.01 -20.17
N MET A 56 -26.89 14.16 -20.12
CA MET A 56 -25.59 14.36 -20.74
C MET A 56 -25.50 13.88 -22.20
N ILE A 57 -26.52 13.14 -22.67
CA ILE A 57 -26.58 12.65 -24.05
C ILE A 57 -27.18 13.71 -24.96
N GLU A 58 -26.62 13.86 -26.15
CA GLU A 58 -27.17 14.69 -27.21
C GLU A 58 -28.49 14.13 -27.72
N GLY A 59 -29.39 14.98 -28.11
CA GLY A 59 -30.69 14.63 -28.67
C GLY A 59 -31.83 15.47 -28.09
N SER A 60 -33.03 15.35 -28.68
CA SER A 60 -34.20 16.10 -28.28
C SER A 60 -34.73 15.64 -26.91
N THR A 61 -35.16 16.61 -26.11
CA THR A 61 -35.90 16.37 -24.86
C THR A 61 -37.40 16.25 -25.11
N ARG A 62 -37.87 16.55 -26.34
CA ARG A 62 -39.27 16.49 -26.72
C ARG A 62 -39.79 15.07 -26.70
N LYS A 63 -41.05 14.89 -26.27
CA LYS A 63 -41.78 13.64 -26.39
C LYS A 63 -41.90 13.26 -27.85
N ILE A 64 -41.62 12.01 -28.22
CA ILE A 64 -41.55 11.56 -29.63
C ILE A 64 -42.90 11.64 -30.31
N TYR A 65 -43.97 11.27 -29.65
CA TYR A 65 -45.34 11.36 -30.13
C TYR A 65 -46.33 11.52 -28.96
N LYS A 66 -47.58 11.89 -29.28
CA LYS A 66 -48.64 12.11 -28.30
C LYS A 66 -48.97 10.82 -27.50
N GLN A 67 -49.53 11.00 -26.31
CA GLN A 67 -49.72 9.93 -25.33
C GLN A 67 -50.66 8.81 -25.78
N LYS A 68 -51.68 9.15 -26.56
CA LYS A 68 -52.74 8.22 -27.08
C LYS A 68 -53.02 8.53 -28.55
N GLY A 69 -53.67 7.60 -29.28
CA GLY A 69 -54.12 7.81 -30.66
C GLY A 69 -53.06 7.57 -31.73
N THR A 70 -51.96 6.86 -31.43
CA THR A 70 -50.89 6.53 -32.39
C THR A 70 -50.84 5.02 -32.70
N GLY A 71 -51.57 4.18 -31.98
CA GLY A 71 -51.46 2.71 -32.07
C GLY A 71 -50.16 2.09 -31.57
N ASN A 72 -49.18 2.91 -31.23
CA ASN A 72 -47.86 2.48 -30.74
C ASN A 72 -47.79 2.48 -29.21
N ALA A 73 -46.82 1.73 -28.69
CA ALA A 73 -46.49 1.78 -27.25
C ALA A 73 -46.12 3.21 -26.83
N ARG A 74 -46.50 3.60 -25.60
CA ARG A 74 -46.17 4.94 -25.08
C ARG A 74 -44.66 5.17 -25.01
N ALA A 75 -44.21 6.31 -25.51
CA ALA A 75 -42.79 6.67 -25.48
C ALA A 75 -42.58 8.09 -24.95
N GLY A 76 -41.50 8.29 -24.21
CA GLY A 76 -41.04 9.59 -23.77
C GLY A 76 -40.09 10.22 -24.78
N THR A 77 -38.93 10.69 -24.35
CA THR A 77 -37.91 11.31 -25.18
C THR A 77 -36.98 10.27 -25.83
N VAL A 78 -36.22 10.69 -26.86
CA VAL A 78 -35.21 9.84 -27.51
C VAL A 78 -34.09 9.41 -26.52
N ARG A 79 -33.78 10.22 -25.52
CA ARG A 79 -32.70 10.04 -24.54
C ARG A 79 -33.02 9.02 -23.43
N THR A 80 -34.22 8.42 -23.41
CA THR A 80 -34.62 7.49 -22.33
C THR A 80 -33.76 6.23 -22.29
N ASN A 81 -33.54 5.72 -21.09
CA ASN A 81 -32.63 4.58 -20.81
C ASN A 81 -32.99 3.28 -21.54
N ILE A 82 -34.28 3.09 -21.88
CA ILE A 82 -34.79 1.92 -22.60
C ILE A 82 -34.52 1.95 -24.11
N ARG A 83 -33.99 3.05 -24.62
CA ARG A 83 -33.70 3.22 -26.05
C ARG A 83 -32.22 3.02 -26.34
N ARG A 84 -31.91 2.52 -27.54
CA ARG A 84 -30.54 2.51 -28.06
C ARG A 84 -30.03 3.95 -28.18
N GLY A 85 -28.83 4.24 -27.72
CA GLY A 85 -28.27 5.60 -27.65
C GLY A 85 -28.86 6.46 -26.52
N GLY A 86 -29.73 5.91 -25.67
CA GLY A 86 -30.22 6.56 -24.47
C GLY A 86 -29.21 6.55 -23.33
N GLY A 87 -29.49 7.33 -22.28
CA GLY A 87 -28.62 7.44 -21.11
C GLY A 87 -28.65 6.23 -20.19
N VAL A 88 -27.64 6.12 -19.35
CA VAL A 88 -27.60 5.10 -18.27
C VAL A 88 -28.51 5.56 -17.13
N ALA A 89 -29.32 4.65 -16.57
CA ALA A 89 -30.31 4.97 -15.53
C ALA A 89 -29.65 5.56 -14.26
N PHE A 90 -28.66 4.86 -13.72
CA PHE A 90 -27.83 5.31 -12.60
C PHE A 90 -26.42 5.52 -13.12
N ALA A 91 -26.24 6.63 -13.82
CA ALA A 91 -24.94 6.99 -14.38
C ALA A 91 -23.91 7.17 -13.28
N LYS A 92 -22.70 6.68 -13.53
CA LYS A 92 -21.58 6.90 -12.63
C LYS A 92 -21.00 8.29 -12.89
N ASP A 93 -20.76 9.02 -11.80
CA ASP A 93 -20.07 10.30 -11.83
C ASP A 93 -18.66 10.16 -11.28
N ILE A 94 -17.78 11.08 -11.70
CA ILE A 94 -16.43 11.19 -11.15
C ILE A 94 -16.56 11.49 -9.65
N ARG A 95 -15.91 10.67 -8.83
CA ARG A 95 -15.95 10.87 -7.38
C ARG A 95 -14.60 10.62 -6.73
N ASP A 96 -14.32 11.34 -5.67
CA ASP A 96 -13.17 11.10 -4.81
C ASP A 96 -13.47 9.92 -3.86
N PHE A 97 -12.52 8.97 -3.79
CA PHE A 97 -12.57 7.82 -2.88
C PHE A 97 -11.70 8.02 -1.63
N ARG A 98 -11.08 9.19 -1.49
CA ARG A 98 -10.17 9.46 -0.37
C ARG A 98 -10.83 9.27 0.97
N GLN A 99 -10.12 8.59 1.86
CA GLN A 99 -10.48 8.40 3.26
C GLN A 99 -9.40 8.98 4.15
N GLY A 100 -9.80 9.70 5.21
CA GLY A 100 -8.90 10.27 6.20
C GLY A 100 -8.70 9.32 7.38
N MET A 101 -7.50 9.34 7.95
CA MET A 101 -7.19 8.69 9.23
C MET A 101 -6.25 9.59 10.04
N PRO A 102 -6.49 9.80 11.36
CA PRO A 102 -5.64 10.60 12.22
C PRO A 102 -4.18 10.12 12.22
N LYS A 103 -3.24 11.05 12.32
CA LYS A 103 -1.78 10.75 12.31
C LYS A 103 -1.39 9.73 13.38
N LYS A 104 -1.93 9.86 14.60
CA LYS A 104 -1.67 8.93 15.72
C LYS A 104 -2.12 7.50 15.38
N GLN A 105 -3.30 7.33 14.78
CA GLN A 105 -3.80 6.02 14.36
C GLN A 105 -2.96 5.40 13.23
N ARG A 106 -2.52 6.19 12.24
CA ARG A 106 -1.63 5.71 11.16
C ARG A 106 -0.30 5.20 11.71
N LYS A 107 0.34 5.95 12.64
CA LYS A 107 1.57 5.52 13.30
C LYS A 107 1.38 4.22 14.08
N LEU A 108 0.27 4.12 14.83
CA LEU A 108 -0.06 2.92 15.60
C LEU A 108 -0.34 1.71 14.69
N ALA A 109 -1.01 1.92 13.54
CA ALA A 109 -1.22 0.89 12.54
C ALA A 109 0.11 0.39 11.93
N THR A 110 1.03 1.31 11.59
CA THR A 110 2.37 0.94 11.09
C THR A 110 3.13 0.12 12.13
N ASN A 111 3.11 0.51 13.40
CA ASN A 111 3.76 -0.26 14.48
C ASN A 111 3.16 -1.67 14.61
N SER A 112 1.82 -1.77 14.58
CA SER A 112 1.13 -3.07 14.64
C SER A 112 1.43 -3.95 13.43
N ALA A 113 1.59 -3.37 12.23
CA ALA A 113 1.97 -4.10 11.02
C ALA A 113 3.39 -4.69 11.12
N ILE A 114 4.36 -3.88 11.60
CA ILE A 114 5.73 -4.33 11.82
C ILE A 114 5.79 -5.43 12.87
N LEU A 115 5.10 -5.24 14.01
CA LEU A 115 5.03 -6.24 15.07
C LEU A 115 4.46 -7.57 14.56
N ALA A 116 3.39 -7.54 13.76
CA ALA A 116 2.81 -8.73 13.16
C ALA A 116 3.79 -9.47 12.22
N LYS A 117 4.62 -8.73 11.48
CA LYS A 117 5.67 -9.31 10.63
C LYS A 117 6.80 -9.94 11.45
N LEU A 118 7.22 -9.29 12.52
CA LEU A 118 8.23 -9.80 13.44
C LEU A 118 7.76 -11.09 14.12
N GLN A 119 6.54 -11.12 14.66
CA GLN A 119 5.96 -12.30 15.31
C GLN A 119 5.81 -13.49 14.36
N LYS A 120 5.58 -13.23 13.06
CA LYS A 120 5.49 -14.28 12.04
C LYS A 120 6.85 -14.73 11.46
N GLY A 121 7.97 -14.14 11.91
CA GLY A 121 9.28 -14.43 11.34
C GLY A 121 9.45 -13.99 9.87
N ASN A 122 8.67 -13.01 9.42
CA ASN A 122 8.70 -12.49 8.05
C ASN A 122 9.60 -11.25 7.89
N VAL A 123 10.46 -11.00 8.86
CA VAL A 123 11.45 -9.91 8.83
C VAL A 123 12.84 -10.52 8.75
N VAL A 124 13.61 -10.08 7.76
CA VAL A 124 15.02 -10.42 7.57
C VAL A 124 15.82 -9.13 7.73
N ILE A 125 16.95 -9.20 8.42
CA ILE A 125 17.83 -8.04 8.59
C ILE A 125 19.13 -8.33 7.88
N ILE A 126 19.59 -7.37 7.10
CA ILE A 126 20.91 -7.39 6.46
C ILE A 126 21.80 -6.30 7.06
N ASP A 127 23.07 -6.61 7.24
CA ASP A 127 24.03 -5.65 7.81
C ASP A 127 24.18 -4.45 6.89
N GLN A 128 24.71 -4.66 5.69
CA GLN A 128 24.90 -3.62 4.67
C GLN A 128 24.38 -4.06 3.31
N LEU A 129 23.67 -3.15 2.61
CA LEU A 129 23.10 -3.39 1.28
C LEU A 129 23.51 -2.25 0.34
N THR A 130 24.79 -2.21 -0.02
CA THR A 130 25.37 -1.21 -0.93
C THR A 130 25.86 -1.87 -2.22
N PHE A 131 25.67 -1.19 -3.36
CA PHE A 131 26.14 -1.64 -4.67
C PHE A 131 26.98 -0.53 -5.32
N GLU A 132 28.18 -0.86 -5.77
CA GLU A 132 29.06 0.08 -6.49
C GLU A 132 28.45 0.47 -7.85
N LYS A 133 27.86 -0.50 -8.54
CA LYS A 133 27.18 -0.31 -9.83
C LYS A 133 25.77 -0.89 -9.77
N PRO A 134 24.78 -0.24 -10.41
CA PRO A 134 23.41 -0.74 -10.43
C PRO A 134 23.32 -2.00 -11.30
N ARG A 135 23.08 -3.17 -10.68
CA ARG A 135 22.90 -4.46 -11.34
C ARG A 135 21.77 -5.25 -10.70
N THR A 136 20.77 -5.62 -11.49
CA THR A 136 19.64 -6.45 -11.02
C THR A 136 20.06 -7.87 -10.67
N LYS A 137 21.05 -8.45 -11.39
CA LYS A 137 21.55 -9.80 -11.16
C LYS A 137 22.14 -9.96 -9.76
N ASP A 138 22.92 -8.97 -9.30
CA ASP A 138 23.57 -9.01 -8.00
C ASP A 138 22.52 -8.91 -6.88
N PHE A 139 21.49 -8.09 -7.08
CA PHE A 139 20.38 -7.98 -6.12
C PHE A 139 19.55 -9.27 -6.05
N VAL A 140 19.28 -9.92 -7.18
CA VAL A 140 18.58 -11.23 -7.23
C VAL A 140 19.38 -12.30 -6.50
N ALA A 141 20.71 -12.32 -6.65
CA ALA A 141 21.59 -13.25 -5.93
C ALA A 141 21.47 -13.06 -4.40
N VAL A 142 21.48 -11.81 -3.93
CA VAL A 142 21.28 -11.51 -2.49
C VAL A 142 19.92 -12.02 -2.00
N LEU A 143 18.84 -11.79 -2.76
CA LEU A 143 17.50 -12.29 -2.38
C LEU A 143 17.47 -13.82 -2.33
N GLY A 144 18.14 -14.50 -3.27
CA GLY A 144 18.27 -15.96 -3.28
C GLY A 144 19.03 -16.49 -2.06
N ASN A 145 20.16 -15.86 -1.70
CA ASN A 145 20.95 -16.20 -0.51
C ASN A 145 20.14 -16.06 0.79
N LEU A 146 19.27 -15.02 0.87
CA LEU A 146 18.39 -14.78 2.02
C LEU A 146 17.08 -15.60 1.97
N LYS A 147 16.91 -16.50 1.00
CA LYS A 147 15.72 -17.34 0.81
C LYS A 147 14.41 -16.51 0.74
N ILE A 148 14.46 -15.40 0.00
CA ILE A 148 13.32 -14.51 -0.23
C ILE A 148 12.74 -14.79 -1.62
N ASP A 149 11.79 -15.72 -1.71
CA ASP A 149 11.20 -16.17 -3.00
C ASP A 149 9.97 -15.38 -3.40
N ARG A 150 9.38 -14.62 -2.45
CA ARG A 150 8.10 -13.93 -2.61
C ARG A 150 8.30 -12.41 -2.59
N SER A 151 7.18 -11.69 -2.51
CA SER A 151 7.21 -10.23 -2.43
C SER A 151 8.02 -9.74 -1.23
N CYS A 152 8.90 -8.77 -1.47
CA CYS A 152 9.82 -8.20 -0.49
C CYS A 152 9.74 -6.68 -0.44
N LEU A 153 9.65 -6.13 0.77
CA LEU A 153 9.78 -4.72 1.05
C LEU A 153 11.17 -4.44 1.63
N VAL A 154 12.01 -3.80 0.84
CA VAL A 154 13.34 -3.38 1.27
C VAL A 154 13.25 -2.02 1.93
N THR A 155 13.66 -1.94 3.18
CA THR A 155 13.59 -0.71 3.97
C THR A 155 14.99 -0.25 4.29
N VAL A 156 15.32 0.97 3.85
CA VAL A 156 16.62 1.60 4.00
C VAL A 156 16.52 2.89 4.82
N ASN A 157 17.59 3.29 5.47
CA ASN A 157 17.62 4.54 6.23
C ASN A 157 17.82 5.75 5.32
N GLN A 158 18.75 5.65 4.38
CA GLN A 158 19.03 6.68 3.38
C GLN A 158 18.76 6.15 1.98
N ALA A 159 18.31 7.05 1.09
CA ALA A 159 18.08 6.69 -0.31
C ALA A 159 19.42 6.41 -1.00
N ASP A 160 19.59 5.20 -1.53
CA ASP A 160 20.69 4.81 -2.39
C ASP A 160 20.18 4.60 -3.81
N GLU A 161 20.67 5.41 -4.74
CA GLU A 161 20.25 5.39 -6.14
C GLU A 161 20.67 4.07 -6.82
N ASN A 162 21.84 3.53 -6.52
CA ASN A 162 22.33 2.29 -7.08
C ASN A 162 21.49 1.10 -6.61
N LEU A 163 21.15 1.05 -5.34
CA LEU A 163 20.25 0.06 -4.77
C LEU A 163 18.85 0.15 -5.42
N TYR A 164 18.28 1.35 -5.51
CA TYR A 164 16.97 1.55 -6.11
C TYR A 164 16.92 1.09 -7.56
N LYS A 165 17.92 1.47 -8.38
CA LYS A 165 18.04 1.04 -9.78
C LYS A 165 18.23 -0.47 -9.92
N SER A 166 18.93 -1.12 -8.99
CA SER A 166 19.13 -2.57 -8.97
C SER A 166 17.85 -3.34 -8.61
N ALA A 167 17.01 -2.78 -7.73
CA ALA A 167 15.82 -3.46 -7.21
C ALA A 167 14.54 -3.19 -8.02
N ARG A 168 14.36 -1.98 -8.58
CA ARG A 168 13.09 -1.52 -9.19
C ARG A 168 12.58 -2.36 -10.35
N ASN A 169 13.46 -3.03 -11.08
CA ASN A 169 13.08 -3.88 -12.21
C ASN A 169 12.48 -5.23 -11.78
N ILE A 170 12.56 -5.58 -10.50
CA ILE A 170 12.03 -6.84 -9.98
C ILE A 170 10.59 -6.59 -9.52
N SER A 171 9.61 -7.16 -10.22
CA SER A 171 8.18 -6.88 -10.03
C SER A 171 7.63 -7.12 -8.61
N ARG A 172 8.31 -7.95 -7.83
CA ARG A 172 7.88 -8.33 -6.45
C ARG A 172 8.65 -7.61 -5.36
N VAL A 173 9.53 -6.67 -5.72
CA VAL A 173 10.37 -5.94 -4.78
C VAL A 173 10.01 -4.46 -4.81
N SER A 174 9.88 -3.87 -3.63
CA SER A 174 9.71 -2.43 -3.45
C SER A 174 10.75 -1.92 -2.47
N VAL A 175 11.38 -0.78 -2.78
CA VAL A 175 12.36 -0.11 -1.91
C VAL A 175 11.72 1.13 -1.33
N ILE A 176 11.75 1.27 -0.02
CA ILE A 176 11.15 2.40 0.70
C ILE A 176 12.10 2.87 1.81
N ASN A 177 12.15 4.17 2.05
CA ASN A 177 12.84 4.74 3.21
C ASN A 177 12.06 4.48 4.50
N VAL A 178 12.76 4.38 5.62
CA VAL A 178 12.14 4.18 6.95
C VAL A 178 11.07 5.23 7.25
N ASN A 179 11.31 6.48 6.87
CA ASN A 179 10.39 7.59 7.15
C ASN A 179 9.07 7.51 6.37
N ASP A 180 9.08 6.88 5.20
CA ASP A 180 7.92 6.74 4.31
C ASP A 180 7.15 5.44 4.56
N LEU A 181 7.63 4.62 5.50
CA LEU A 181 7.06 3.31 5.79
C LEU A 181 5.62 3.43 6.33
N ASN A 182 4.69 2.74 5.68
CA ASN A 182 3.28 2.75 6.05
C ASN A 182 2.67 1.34 6.18
N ALA A 183 1.58 1.24 6.94
CA ALA A 183 0.91 -0.04 7.19
C ALA A 183 0.37 -0.73 5.93
N GLY A 184 -0.03 0.05 4.91
CA GLY A 184 -0.55 -0.50 3.65
C GLY A 184 0.51 -1.28 2.87
N ASP A 185 1.70 -0.71 2.73
CA ASP A 185 2.80 -1.35 2.01
C ASP A 185 3.34 -2.57 2.79
N ILE A 186 3.46 -2.47 4.12
CA ILE A 186 3.88 -3.59 4.97
C ILE A 186 2.92 -4.78 4.86
N CYS A 187 1.62 -4.54 4.90
CA CYS A 187 0.62 -5.61 4.88
C CYS A 187 0.49 -6.28 3.50
N ASN A 188 0.69 -5.52 2.41
CA ASN A 188 0.56 -6.02 1.04
C ASN A 188 1.72 -6.95 0.63
N ILE A 189 2.87 -6.85 1.27
CA ILE A 189 4.08 -7.59 0.94
C ILE A 189 4.32 -8.68 1.99
N GLN A 190 4.89 -9.81 1.58
CA GLN A 190 5.04 -10.95 2.48
C GLN A 190 6.24 -10.81 3.41
N LYS A 191 7.44 -10.59 2.87
CA LYS A 191 8.68 -10.46 3.65
C LYS A 191 9.16 -9.02 3.68
N MET A 192 9.78 -8.64 4.78
CA MET A 192 10.46 -7.34 4.92
C MET A 192 11.96 -7.59 5.05
N LEU A 193 12.75 -6.82 4.31
CA LEU A 193 14.20 -6.79 4.39
C LEU A 193 14.61 -5.41 4.92
N PHE A 194 15.15 -5.37 6.13
CA PHE A 194 15.69 -4.16 6.72
C PHE A 194 17.21 -4.15 6.62
N THR A 195 17.79 -2.98 6.34
CA THR A 195 19.18 -2.75 6.70
C THR A 195 19.29 -2.55 8.22
N LYS A 196 20.38 -2.97 8.84
CA LYS A 196 20.61 -2.84 10.29
C LYS A 196 20.39 -1.40 10.74
N ASP A 197 20.96 -0.43 10.03
CA ASP A 197 20.83 0.99 10.33
C ASP A 197 19.37 1.49 10.23
N ALA A 198 18.62 1.01 9.24
CA ALA A 198 17.22 1.34 9.06
C ALA A 198 16.36 0.85 10.23
N LEU A 199 16.61 -0.36 10.70
CA LEU A 199 15.90 -0.92 11.84
C LEU A 199 16.20 -0.16 13.13
N LEU A 200 17.49 0.13 13.39
CA LEU A 200 17.92 0.88 14.58
C LEU A 200 17.32 2.29 14.58
N ALA A 201 17.41 3.02 13.47
CA ALA A 201 16.81 4.35 13.31
C ALA A 201 15.29 4.33 13.56
N MET A 202 14.61 3.31 13.05
CA MET A 202 13.16 3.12 13.29
C MET A 202 12.86 2.92 14.78
N ILE A 203 13.60 2.05 15.47
CA ILE A 203 13.39 1.75 16.89
C ILE A 203 13.66 2.98 17.75
N GLU A 204 14.73 3.72 17.48
CA GLU A 204 15.06 4.95 18.20
C GLU A 204 14.02 6.05 18.00
N GLY A 205 13.57 6.26 16.78
CA GLY A 205 12.50 7.19 16.47
C GLY A 205 11.19 6.86 17.20
N ARG A 206 10.90 5.57 17.41
CA ARG A 206 9.71 5.12 18.17
C ARG A 206 9.88 5.30 19.69
N LYS A 207 11.07 5.07 20.23
CA LYS A 207 11.38 5.32 21.65
C LYS A 207 11.23 6.79 22.01
N ASN A 208 11.74 7.70 21.18
CA ASN A 208 11.64 9.14 21.39
C ASN A 208 10.19 9.62 21.36
N GLN A 209 9.38 9.18 20.40
CA GLN A 209 7.95 9.51 20.33
C GLN A 209 7.15 9.02 21.56
N LYS A 210 7.54 7.88 22.16
CA LYS A 210 6.91 7.38 23.38
C LYS A 210 7.22 8.25 24.60
N LYS A 211 8.44 8.79 24.70
CA LYS A 211 8.83 9.73 25.75
C LYS A 211 8.06 11.04 25.67
N GLU A 212 7.92 11.62 24.46
CA GLU A 212 7.16 12.87 24.23
C GLU A 212 5.64 12.73 24.48
N SER A 213 5.07 11.53 24.42
CA SER A 213 3.65 11.32 24.67
C SER A 213 3.28 11.06 26.12
N VAL A 214 4.26 10.93 27.03
CA VAL A 214 4.10 10.65 28.47
C VAL A 214 4.46 11.88 29.32
N GLY A 215 5.15 12.88 28.79
CA GLY A 215 5.36 14.19 29.38
C GLY A 215 4.30 15.16 28.90
#